data_be3416ecefbdbdc0de1d9da5f1a7c027
#
_entry.id   be3416ecefbdbdc0de1d9da5f1a7c027
#
_cell.length_a   1.000
_cell.length_b   1.000
_cell.length_c   1.000
_cell.angle_alpha   90.00
_cell.angle_beta   90.00
_cell.angle_gamma   90.00
#
_symmetry.space_group_name_H-M   'P 1'
#
loop_
_entity.id
_entity.type
_entity.pdbx_description
1 polymer ?
#
loop_
_entity_poly.entity_id
_entity_poly.type
_entity_poly.pdbx_seq_one_letter_code
_entity_poly.pdbx_strand_id
1 'polypeptide(L)' 'MNKWSTIETRNDYNLALERIEELSVNPPSPKSVEGEELMLLGFLVSEYEEINFPIENTD' A
#
# COMPACT_ATOMS: atom_id res chain seq x y z
N MET A 1 -1.93 -13.10 9.81
CA MET A 1 -0.86 -13.24 8.85
C MET A 1 -1.12 -12.39 7.62
N ASN A 2 -0.10 -11.68 7.18
CA ASN A 2 -0.26 -10.75 6.10
C ASN A 2 -0.13 -11.48 4.78
N LYS A 3 -1.06 -11.32 3.90
CA LYS A 3 -0.99 -11.98 2.61
C LYS A 3 -0.40 -11.10 1.53
N TRP A 4 -0.04 -9.88 1.86
CA TRP A 4 0.51 -8.98 0.87
C TRP A 4 2.01 -9.23 0.73
N SER A 5 2.47 -9.42 -0.49
CA SER A 5 3.91 -9.60 -0.69
C SER A 5 4.43 -8.61 -1.72
N THR A 6 3.71 -8.38 -2.78
CA THR A 6 4.15 -7.41 -3.78
C THR A 6 2.95 -7.03 -4.61
N ILE A 7 3.01 -5.90 -5.26
CA ILE A 7 1.96 -5.44 -6.15
C ILE A 7 2.51 -5.50 -7.54
N GLU A 8 1.93 -6.36 -8.37
CA GLU A 8 2.44 -6.58 -9.71
C GLU A 8 1.49 -6.12 -10.80
N THR A 9 0.20 -6.07 -10.52
CA THR A 9 -0.77 -5.71 -11.53
C THR A 9 -1.59 -4.52 -11.06
N ARG A 10 -2.28 -3.87 -12.01
CA ARG A 10 -3.14 -2.76 -11.66
C ARG A 10 -4.25 -3.22 -10.72
N ASN A 11 -4.72 -4.45 -10.90
CA ASN A 11 -5.75 -4.97 -10.01
C ASN A 11 -5.23 -5.10 -8.59
N ASP A 12 -4.00 -5.61 -8.44
CA ASP A 12 -3.38 -5.68 -7.12
C ASP A 12 -3.26 -4.32 -6.50
N TYR A 13 -2.87 -3.33 -7.29
CA TYR A 13 -2.71 -1.97 -6.84
C TYR A 13 -4.04 -1.41 -6.33
N ASN A 14 -5.12 -1.64 -7.09
CA ASN A 14 -6.42 -1.14 -6.68
C ASN A 14 -6.90 -1.81 -5.40
N LEU A 15 -6.65 -3.11 -5.26
CA LEU A 15 -7.02 -3.81 -4.04
C LEU A 15 -6.26 -3.29 -2.84
N ALA A 16 -4.98 -2.98 -3.05
CA ALA A 16 -4.17 -2.44 -1.98
C ALA A 16 -4.69 -1.08 -1.53
N LEU A 17 -5.05 -0.24 -2.49
CA LEU A 17 -5.59 1.07 -2.16
C LEU A 17 -6.91 0.96 -1.39
N GLU A 18 -7.75 0.01 -1.78
CA GLU A 18 -9.00 -0.21 -1.06
C GLU A 18 -8.74 -0.62 0.37
N ARG A 19 -7.77 -1.50 0.56
CA ARG A 19 -7.46 -1.96 1.91
C ARG A 19 -6.87 -0.84 2.75
N ILE A 20 -6.03 -0.01 2.16
CA ILE A 20 -5.48 1.14 2.86
C ILE A 20 -6.60 2.06 3.32
N GLU A 21 -7.58 2.28 2.44
CA GLU A 21 -8.69 3.13 2.78
C GLU A 21 -9.49 2.55 3.95
N GLU A 22 -9.74 1.24 3.92
CA GLU A 22 -10.44 0.59 5.02
C GLU A 22 -9.72 0.77 6.33
N LEU A 23 -8.42 0.54 6.32
CA LEU A 23 -7.64 0.65 7.53
C LEU A 23 -7.52 2.08 8.01
N SER A 24 -7.61 3.03 7.10
CA SER A 24 -7.47 4.43 7.48
C SER A 24 -8.72 5.00 8.14
N VAL A 25 -9.86 4.40 7.90
CA VAL A 25 -11.10 4.86 8.53
C VAL A 25 -10.99 4.70 10.05
N ASN A 26 -10.39 3.62 10.48
CA ASN A 26 -10.22 3.39 11.91
C ASN A 26 -8.78 2.91 12.10
N PRO A 27 -7.83 3.82 12.13
CA PRO A 27 -6.42 3.46 12.07
C PRO A 27 -6.03 2.52 13.20
N PRO A 28 -5.38 1.41 12.87
CA PRO A 28 -4.99 0.45 13.88
C PRO A 28 -3.73 0.88 14.61
N SER A 29 -3.49 0.24 15.73
CA SER A 29 -2.26 0.48 16.46
C SER A 29 -1.08 0.04 15.60
N PRO A 30 0.02 0.79 15.60
CA PRO A 30 1.18 0.41 14.78
C PRO A 30 1.74 -0.96 15.12
N LYS A 31 1.49 -1.43 16.34
CA LYS A 31 2.01 -2.72 16.74
C LYS A 31 1.06 -3.86 16.47
N SER A 32 -0.12 -3.57 15.96
CA SER A 32 -1.08 -4.63 15.68
C SER A 32 -0.79 -5.22 14.32
N VAL A 33 -1.42 -6.35 14.03
CA VAL A 33 -1.27 -6.98 12.73
C VAL A 33 -1.75 -6.05 11.64
N GLU A 34 -2.88 -5.38 11.88
CA GLU A 34 -3.41 -4.45 10.88
C GLU A 34 -2.51 -3.24 10.71
N GLY A 35 -1.87 -2.80 11.78
CA GLY A 35 -0.94 -1.69 11.68
C GLY A 35 0.25 -2.04 10.81
N GLU A 36 0.77 -3.26 10.98
CA GLU A 36 1.87 -3.72 10.15
C GLU A 36 1.43 -3.88 8.70
N GLU A 37 0.22 -4.37 8.50
CA GLU A 37 -0.31 -4.50 7.16
C GLU A 37 -0.40 -3.14 6.48
N LEU A 38 -0.87 -2.14 7.20
CA LEU A 38 -1.00 -0.80 6.64
C LEU A 38 0.36 -0.24 6.22
N MET A 39 1.36 -0.43 7.05
CA MET A 39 2.70 0.03 6.72
C MET A 39 3.23 -0.69 5.48
N LEU A 40 3.04 -1.99 5.42
CA LEU A 40 3.50 -2.76 4.28
C LEU A 40 2.78 -2.33 3.01
N LEU A 41 1.48 -2.13 3.09
CA LEU A 41 0.72 -1.70 1.93
C LEU A 41 1.19 -0.35 1.42
N GLY A 42 1.47 0.57 2.35
CA GLY A 42 1.98 1.87 1.95
C GLY A 42 3.29 1.75 1.21
N PHE A 43 4.17 0.88 1.67
CA PHE A 43 5.45 0.66 1.03
C PHE A 43 5.27 0.04 -0.36
N LEU A 44 4.42 -0.98 -0.45
CA LEU A 44 4.22 -1.68 -1.72
C LEU A 44 3.55 -0.78 -2.75
N VAL A 45 2.59 0.02 -2.32
CA VAL A 45 1.92 0.95 -3.21
C VAL A 45 2.91 2.00 -3.72
N SER A 46 3.75 2.49 -2.82
CA SER A 46 4.73 3.48 -3.18
C SER A 46 5.70 2.92 -4.21
N GLU A 47 6.15 1.68 -4.02
CA GLU A 47 7.04 1.03 -4.97
C GLU A 47 6.38 0.87 -6.33
N TYR A 48 5.14 0.42 -6.34
CA TYR A 48 4.44 0.22 -7.60
C TYR A 48 4.29 1.54 -8.35
N GLU A 49 3.97 2.59 -7.62
CA GLU A 49 3.80 3.91 -8.24
C GLU A 49 5.11 4.43 -8.79
N GLU A 50 6.19 4.17 -8.08
CA GLU A 50 7.48 4.61 -8.53
C GLU A 50 7.87 3.96 -9.85
N ILE A 51 7.54 2.70 -10.01
CA ILE A 51 7.88 1.97 -11.21
C ILE A 51 6.95 2.31 -12.36
N ASN A 52 5.65 2.41 -12.07
CA ASN A 52 4.64 2.56 -13.13
C ASN A 52 4.20 4.00 -13.37
N PHE A 53 4.32 4.87 -12.38
CA PHE A 53 3.95 6.27 -12.54
C PHE A 53 5.05 7.13 -11.99
N PRO A 54 6.22 7.10 -12.61
CA PRO A 54 7.36 7.87 -12.07
C PRO A 54 7.05 9.35 -12.08
N ILE A 55 7.38 9.98 -10.99
CA ILE A 55 7.20 11.38 -10.88
C ILE A 55 8.32 12.06 -11.61
N GLU A 56 8.01 12.82 -12.62
CA GLU A 56 9.01 13.52 -13.29
C GLU A 56 9.28 14.77 -12.65
N ASN A 57 10.38 14.87 -12.04
CA ASN A 57 10.73 16.00 -11.35
C ASN A 57 11.32 16.89 -12.27
N THR A 58 10.63 17.65 -12.93
CA THR A 58 11.25 18.48 -13.78
C THR A 58 11.42 19.72 -13.18
N ASP A 59 12.06 20.13 -12.56
CA ASP A 59 12.22 21.39 -12.09
C ASP A 59 13.42 21.86 -12.18
#